data_a920399b8178c5da83bde2f3e67a26bb
#
_entry.id   a920399b8178c5da83bde2f3e67a26bb
#
_cell.length_a   1.000
_cell.length_b   1.000
_cell.length_c   1.000
_cell.angle_alpha   90.00
_cell.angle_beta   90.00
_cell.angle_gamma   90.00
#
_symmetry.space_group_name_H-M   'P 1'
#
loop_
_entity.id
_entity.type
_entity.pdbx_description
1 polymer ?
#
loop_
_entity_poly.entity_id
_entity_poly.type
_entity_poly.pdbx_seq_one_letter_code
_entity_poly.pdbx_strand_id
1 'polypeptide(L)'
;MFESCHSDQEFSGKATLRGGFLYFGPGSTLSVWEVSMRSSPRSLPYFDILLEQLQQGDETVRQVFGRHVHWGYWPSPETADGSARDFSLAAERLAQQVYAGARVQENDSLLDVGCGFGGTIASLNESYGALQLTGLNIDSRQLDRARQEVKPRANNRIAFVAGDACRMPIPDASMDVVLAVECIFHFPSRRDFFHEARRVLRPGGRLSLSDFVPIAVYRFLQRGFSAAGEAFVAGTYGRVDSCVTLADYRALAAEAGFVLTEQRDVTRNTLPTYPVVRDVFARAGNHPAARATAAVGLLSKLGGLRYRILHFSVAE
;
A
#
# COMPACT_ATOMS: atom_id res chain seq x y z
N MET A 1 -39.32 42.75 -2.58
CA MET A 1 -38.91 43.20 -1.25
C MET A 1 -38.80 41.95 -0.38
N PHE A 2 -37.60 41.31 -0.44
CA PHE A 2 -37.25 40.18 0.43
C PHE A 2 -35.83 40.43 0.90
N GLU A 3 -35.69 40.71 2.19
CA GLU A 3 -34.39 40.83 2.86
C GLU A 3 -33.80 39.45 3.15
N SER A 4 -32.57 39.27 2.78
CA SER A 4 -31.72 38.13 3.13
C SER A 4 -31.16 38.32 4.53
N CYS A 5 -31.39 37.36 5.42
CA CYS A 5 -30.72 37.29 6.70
C CYS A 5 -29.55 36.30 6.59
N HIS A 6 -28.32 36.84 6.47
CA HIS A 6 -27.07 36.12 6.70
C HIS A 6 -26.73 36.30 8.17
N SER A 7 -26.64 35.22 8.89
CA SER A 7 -26.03 35.20 10.22
C SER A 7 -24.74 34.37 10.14
N ASP A 8 -23.62 35.06 9.88
CA ASP A 8 -22.29 34.55 10.15
C ASP A 8 -22.08 34.51 11.66
N GLN A 9 -22.06 33.34 12.24
CA GLN A 9 -21.54 33.13 13.59
C GLN A 9 -20.07 32.72 13.48
N GLU A 10 -19.16 33.66 13.67
CA GLU A 10 -17.77 33.40 13.99
C GLU A 10 -17.65 32.69 15.34
N PHE A 11 -17.19 31.45 15.32
CA PHE A 11 -16.76 30.75 16.52
C PHE A 11 -15.31 31.13 16.85
N SER A 12 -15.13 32.16 17.68
CA SER A 12 -13.83 32.46 18.30
C SER A 12 -13.70 31.71 19.63
N GLY A 13 -13.37 30.43 19.59
CA GLY A 13 -13.02 29.63 20.76
C GLY A 13 -11.51 29.37 20.78
N LYS A 14 -10.79 29.95 21.76
CA LYS A 14 -9.38 29.62 21.98
C LYS A 14 -9.27 28.18 22.49
N ALA A 15 -8.59 27.31 21.71
CA ALA A 15 -8.26 25.94 22.11
C ALA A 15 -7.01 25.94 23.00
N THR A 16 -7.03 25.20 24.10
CA THR A 16 -5.85 24.95 24.95
C THR A 16 -5.44 23.50 24.92
N LEU A 17 -4.16 23.23 24.76
CA LEU A 17 -3.58 21.88 24.74
C LEU A 17 -3.20 21.44 26.15
N ARG A 18 -3.77 20.35 26.64
CA ARG A 18 -3.35 19.69 27.89
C ARG A 18 -3.30 18.17 27.66
N GLY A 19 -2.14 17.58 27.83
CA GLY A 19 -1.99 16.13 27.84
C GLY A 19 -2.39 15.42 26.53
N GLY A 20 -2.15 16.02 25.34
CA GLY A 20 -2.47 15.41 24.04
C GLY A 20 -3.95 15.53 23.60
N PHE A 21 -4.76 16.36 24.29
CA PHE A 21 -6.14 16.62 23.95
C PHE A 21 -6.44 18.12 23.74
N LEU A 22 -7.24 18.43 22.72
CA LEU A 22 -7.79 19.76 22.47
C LEU A 22 -9.17 19.88 23.16
N TYR A 23 -9.35 20.86 24.06
CA TYR A 23 -10.61 21.13 24.74
C TYR A 23 -11.39 22.26 24.02
N PHE A 24 -12.62 21.94 23.58
CA PHE A 24 -13.59 22.91 23.07
C PHE A 24 -14.81 22.90 23.99
N GLY A 25 -14.81 23.74 25.03
CA GLY A 25 -15.99 23.94 25.89
C GLY A 25 -16.52 22.70 26.61
N PRO A 26 -17.50 22.83 27.54
CA PRO A 26 -18.02 21.70 28.27
C PRO A 26 -18.86 20.78 27.39
N GLY A 27 -18.34 19.59 27.10
CA GLY A 27 -19.08 18.48 26.46
C GLY A 27 -18.46 17.80 25.27
N SER A 28 -17.32 18.26 24.71
CA SER A 28 -16.69 17.59 23.57
C SER A 28 -15.18 17.53 23.71
N THR A 29 -14.66 16.33 24.00
CA THR A 29 -13.24 16.00 23.85
C THR A 29 -13.07 15.25 22.54
N LEU A 30 -12.52 15.92 21.51
CA LEU A 30 -12.01 15.23 20.33
C LEU A 30 -10.50 15.03 20.52
N SER A 31 -10.01 13.81 20.30
CA SER A 31 -8.59 13.55 20.29
C SER A 31 -7.93 14.31 19.12
N VAL A 32 -6.69 14.75 19.26
CA VAL A 32 -5.94 15.43 18.18
C VAL A 32 -5.89 14.59 16.90
N TRP A 33 -6.10 13.29 17.02
CA TRP A 33 -6.17 12.31 15.94
C TRP A 33 -7.48 12.38 15.12
N GLU A 34 -8.60 12.75 15.73
CA GLU A 34 -9.91 12.85 15.04
C GLU A 34 -10.05 14.11 14.18
N VAL A 35 -9.31 15.17 14.51
CA VAL A 35 -9.33 16.44 13.74
C VAL A 35 -8.54 16.29 12.42
N SER A 36 -7.53 15.39 12.36
CA SER A 36 -6.75 15.15 11.14
C SER A 36 -7.45 14.26 10.10
N MET A 37 -8.55 13.59 10.44
CA MET A 37 -9.21 12.59 9.59
C MET A 37 -10.29 13.15 8.65
N ARG A 38 -10.38 14.46 8.42
CA ARG A 38 -11.36 15.05 7.47
C ARG A 38 -10.87 15.17 6.03
N SER A 39 -9.76 14.52 5.65
CA SER A 39 -9.51 14.22 4.24
C SER A 39 -10.32 12.96 3.89
N SER A 40 -11.27 13.08 2.99
CA SER A 40 -12.02 11.95 2.40
C SER A 40 -11.01 10.86 2.03
N PRO A 41 -11.13 9.62 2.54
CA PRO A 41 -10.21 8.56 2.14
C PRO A 41 -10.30 8.44 0.62
N ARG A 42 -9.15 8.41 -0.06
CA ARG A 42 -9.14 8.21 -1.51
C ARG A 42 -9.80 6.87 -1.78
N SER A 43 -10.93 6.90 -2.47
CA SER A 43 -11.65 5.68 -2.82
C SER A 43 -10.76 4.82 -3.72
N LEU A 44 -10.57 3.57 -3.29
CA LEU A 44 -9.98 2.51 -4.10
C LEU A 44 -11.11 1.52 -4.43
N PRO A 45 -11.78 1.66 -5.58
CA PRO A 45 -13.03 0.95 -5.89
C PRO A 45 -12.91 -0.57 -5.75
N TYR A 46 -11.75 -1.15 -6.08
CA TYR A 46 -11.53 -2.58 -5.93
C TYR A 46 -11.55 -3.06 -4.48
N PHE A 47 -11.10 -2.22 -3.52
CA PHE A 47 -11.19 -2.56 -2.09
C PHE A 47 -12.63 -2.54 -1.58
N ASP A 48 -13.46 -1.62 -2.07
CA ASP A 48 -14.88 -1.60 -1.69
C ASP A 48 -15.56 -2.89 -2.13
N ILE A 49 -15.30 -3.35 -3.37
CA ILE A 49 -15.81 -4.63 -3.89
C ILE A 49 -15.30 -5.81 -3.06
N LEU A 50 -14.01 -5.85 -2.75
CA LEU A 50 -13.41 -6.95 -1.98
C LEU A 50 -13.99 -7.01 -0.56
N LEU A 51 -14.12 -5.88 0.12
CA LEU A 51 -14.68 -5.81 1.46
C LEU A 51 -16.15 -6.28 1.47
N GLU A 52 -16.96 -5.87 0.49
CA GLU A 52 -18.33 -6.29 0.35
C GLU A 52 -18.44 -7.81 0.13
N GLN A 53 -17.66 -8.39 -0.79
CA GLN A 53 -17.65 -9.82 -1.07
C GLN A 53 -17.18 -10.64 0.14
N LEU A 54 -16.17 -10.15 0.86
CA LEU A 54 -15.70 -10.78 2.10
C LEU A 54 -16.77 -10.74 3.20
N GLN A 55 -17.55 -9.66 3.31
CA GLN A 55 -18.67 -9.55 4.24
C GLN A 55 -19.83 -10.49 3.86
N GLN A 56 -20.05 -10.70 2.57
CA GLN A 56 -21.04 -11.66 2.05
C GLN A 56 -20.60 -13.12 2.18
N GLY A 57 -19.37 -13.36 2.64
CA GLY A 57 -18.84 -14.72 2.84
C GLY A 57 -18.39 -15.41 1.55
N ASP A 58 -18.01 -14.65 0.51
CA ASP A 58 -17.47 -15.25 -0.72
C ASP A 58 -16.16 -15.98 -0.43
N GLU A 59 -16.22 -17.31 -0.45
CA GLU A 59 -15.10 -18.18 -0.12
C GLU A 59 -13.96 -18.06 -1.12
N THR A 60 -14.26 -17.83 -2.41
CA THR A 60 -13.23 -17.66 -3.45
C THR A 60 -12.45 -16.38 -3.20
N VAL A 61 -13.15 -15.27 -2.94
CA VAL A 61 -12.50 -13.99 -2.62
C VAL A 61 -11.73 -14.07 -1.32
N ARG A 62 -12.27 -14.75 -0.31
CA ARG A 62 -11.59 -14.99 0.97
C ARG A 62 -10.29 -15.78 0.77
N GLN A 63 -10.29 -16.79 -0.08
CA GLN A 63 -9.11 -17.60 -0.38
C GLN A 63 -8.06 -16.83 -1.17
N VAL A 64 -8.49 -16.05 -2.18
CA VAL A 64 -7.59 -15.30 -3.06
C VAL A 64 -7.03 -14.04 -2.37
N PHE A 65 -7.91 -13.23 -1.75
CA PHE A 65 -7.57 -11.89 -1.25
C PHE A 65 -7.78 -11.70 0.26
N GLY A 66 -8.16 -12.75 0.98
CA GLY A 66 -8.48 -12.62 2.41
C GLY A 66 -7.30 -12.21 3.28
N ARG A 67 -6.07 -12.48 2.87
CA ARG A 67 -4.83 -12.16 3.57
C ARG A 67 -4.01 -11.10 2.86
N HIS A 68 -3.72 -11.29 1.57
CA HIS A 68 -2.94 -10.38 0.74
C HIS A 68 -3.80 -9.79 -0.37
N VAL A 69 -3.65 -8.49 -0.63
CA VAL A 69 -4.36 -7.79 -1.71
C VAL A 69 -3.32 -7.19 -2.66
N HIS A 70 -2.44 -8.06 -3.16
CA HIS A 70 -1.40 -7.73 -4.13
C HIS A 70 -1.10 -8.93 -5.03
N TRP A 71 -0.26 -8.75 -6.03
CA TRP A 71 0.15 -9.78 -6.99
C TRP A 71 0.86 -10.96 -6.31
N GLY A 72 0.92 -12.08 -7.02
CA GLY A 72 1.65 -13.27 -6.60
C GLY A 72 3.05 -13.36 -7.23
N TYR A 73 3.93 -14.11 -6.58
CA TYR A 73 5.25 -14.48 -7.09
C TYR A 73 5.35 -15.99 -7.25
N TRP A 74 5.55 -16.44 -8.49
CA TRP A 74 5.83 -17.84 -8.83
C TRP A 74 7.30 -17.99 -9.18
N PRO A 75 8.11 -18.76 -8.41
CA PRO A 75 9.49 -19.07 -8.78
C PRO A 75 9.59 -19.66 -10.17
N SER A 76 8.66 -20.55 -10.51
CA SER A 76 8.47 -21.18 -11.82
C SER A 76 7.07 -20.85 -12.36
N PRO A 77 6.89 -19.76 -13.12
CA PRO A 77 5.56 -19.31 -13.59
C PRO A 77 4.79 -20.35 -14.41
N GLU A 78 5.49 -21.25 -15.05
CA GLU A 78 4.94 -22.38 -15.83
C GLU A 78 4.22 -23.42 -14.97
N THR A 79 4.44 -23.43 -13.65
CA THR A 79 3.79 -24.36 -12.71
C THR A 79 2.51 -23.78 -12.09
N ALA A 80 2.14 -22.54 -12.44
CA ALA A 80 0.93 -21.92 -11.94
C ALA A 80 -0.31 -22.68 -12.45
N ASP A 81 -1.16 -23.16 -11.54
CA ASP A 81 -2.35 -23.92 -11.87
C ASP A 81 -3.63 -23.06 -11.97
N GLY A 82 -3.54 -21.76 -11.62
CA GLY A 82 -4.63 -20.80 -11.65
C GLY A 82 -5.66 -20.99 -10.53
N SER A 83 -5.42 -21.86 -9.56
CA SER A 83 -6.31 -22.04 -8.41
C SER A 83 -6.17 -20.90 -7.40
N ALA A 84 -7.23 -20.68 -6.61
CA ALA A 84 -7.22 -19.71 -5.51
C ALA A 84 -6.12 -20.03 -4.48
N ARG A 85 -5.87 -21.32 -4.21
CA ARG A 85 -4.83 -21.77 -3.29
C ARG A 85 -3.42 -21.45 -3.82
N ASP A 86 -3.16 -21.74 -5.09
CA ASP A 86 -1.85 -21.45 -5.71
C ASP A 86 -1.58 -19.93 -5.73
N PHE A 87 -2.61 -19.14 -6.06
CA PHE A 87 -2.51 -17.69 -6.00
C PHE A 87 -2.21 -17.17 -4.59
N SER A 88 -2.92 -17.67 -3.57
CA SER A 88 -2.70 -17.28 -2.17
C SER A 88 -1.26 -17.56 -1.72
N LEU A 89 -0.72 -18.74 -2.07
CA LEU A 89 0.68 -19.08 -1.81
C LEU A 89 1.66 -18.18 -2.57
N ALA A 90 1.32 -17.80 -3.79
CA ALA A 90 2.16 -16.91 -4.59
C ALA A 90 2.15 -15.47 -4.04
N ALA A 91 1.01 -14.99 -3.55
CA ALA A 91 0.92 -13.69 -2.88
C ALA A 91 1.76 -13.67 -1.59
N GLU A 92 1.68 -14.72 -0.77
CA GLU A 92 2.56 -14.89 0.39
C GLU A 92 4.04 -14.83 -0.01
N ARG A 93 4.44 -15.54 -1.08
CA ARG A 93 5.82 -15.52 -1.58
C ARG A 93 6.26 -14.14 -2.06
N LEU A 94 5.35 -13.35 -2.66
CA LEU A 94 5.70 -11.98 -3.07
C LEU A 94 6.04 -11.11 -1.86
N ALA A 95 5.22 -11.12 -0.80
CA ALA A 95 5.54 -10.42 0.44
C ALA A 95 6.91 -10.85 0.99
N GLN A 96 7.17 -12.17 1.01
CA GLN A 96 8.46 -12.73 1.42
C GLN A 96 9.63 -12.21 0.56
N GLN A 97 9.47 -12.12 -0.76
CA GLN A 97 10.51 -11.57 -1.64
C GLN A 97 10.80 -10.08 -1.35
N VAL A 98 9.78 -9.32 -0.93
CA VAL A 98 9.96 -7.90 -0.59
C VAL A 98 10.69 -7.76 0.73
N TYR A 99 10.25 -8.43 1.81
CA TYR A 99 10.89 -8.23 3.11
C TYR A 99 12.21 -9.00 3.27
N ALA A 100 12.48 -10.05 2.47
CA ALA A 100 13.77 -10.76 2.52
C ALA A 100 14.96 -9.84 2.24
N GLY A 101 14.84 -8.93 1.27
CA GLY A 101 15.89 -7.95 0.96
C GLY A 101 16.07 -6.89 2.04
N ALA A 102 15.08 -6.71 2.92
CA ALA A 102 15.20 -5.82 4.06
C ALA A 102 16.06 -6.43 5.20
N ARG A 103 16.48 -7.70 5.09
CA ARG A 103 17.35 -8.38 6.07
C ARG A 103 16.85 -8.23 7.50
N VAL A 104 15.58 -8.59 7.70
CA VAL A 104 14.90 -8.50 8.99
C VAL A 104 15.66 -9.28 10.07
N GLN A 105 15.84 -8.67 11.24
CA GLN A 105 16.55 -9.24 12.39
C GLN A 105 15.61 -9.27 13.63
N GLU A 106 15.92 -10.11 14.58
CA GLU A 106 15.24 -10.08 15.87
C GLU A 106 15.37 -8.71 16.54
N ASN A 107 14.30 -8.26 17.18
CA ASN A 107 14.14 -6.96 17.82
C ASN A 107 14.02 -5.77 16.85
N ASP A 108 14.00 -5.98 15.52
CA ASP A 108 13.72 -4.91 14.58
C ASP A 108 12.32 -4.31 14.83
N SER A 109 12.24 -2.99 14.69
CA SER A 109 10.99 -2.24 14.60
C SER A 109 10.66 -2.06 13.12
N LEU A 110 9.58 -2.72 12.66
CA LEU A 110 9.16 -2.69 11.26
C LEU A 110 7.88 -1.88 11.08
N LEU A 111 7.84 -1.11 10.01
CA LEU A 111 6.65 -0.40 9.54
C LEU A 111 6.26 -0.91 8.15
N ASP A 112 5.07 -1.50 8.02
CA ASP A 112 4.46 -1.87 6.73
C ASP A 112 3.47 -0.77 6.33
N VAL A 113 3.83 0.03 5.33
CA VAL A 113 3.06 1.18 4.86
C VAL A 113 2.12 0.74 3.75
N GLY A 114 0.83 1.07 3.89
CA GLY A 114 -0.21 0.54 3.00
C GLY A 114 -0.49 -0.94 3.28
N CYS A 115 -0.47 -1.35 4.54
CA CYS A 115 -0.49 -2.75 4.99
C CYS A 115 -1.76 -3.54 4.59
N GLY A 116 -2.77 -2.91 3.99
CA GLY A 116 -4.00 -3.57 3.59
C GLY A 116 -4.67 -4.34 4.74
N PHE A 117 -4.94 -5.62 4.52
CA PHE A 117 -5.51 -6.53 5.52
C PHE A 117 -4.46 -7.09 6.49
N GLY A 118 -3.23 -6.57 6.48
CA GLY A 118 -2.16 -6.98 7.39
C GLY A 118 -1.45 -8.27 6.97
N GLY A 119 -1.52 -8.67 5.72
CA GLY A 119 -0.92 -9.92 5.25
C GLY A 119 0.61 -9.98 5.44
N THR A 120 1.33 -8.92 5.11
CA THR A 120 2.78 -8.82 5.32
C THR A 120 3.14 -8.85 6.80
N ILE A 121 2.37 -8.16 7.65
CA ILE A 121 2.52 -8.20 9.12
C ILE A 121 2.29 -9.62 9.63
N ALA A 122 1.27 -10.33 9.13
CA ALA A 122 1.01 -11.72 9.50
C ALA A 122 2.14 -12.65 9.09
N SER A 123 2.68 -12.50 7.87
CA SER A 123 3.81 -13.28 7.36
C SER A 123 5.08 -13.12 8.23
N LEU A 124 5.42 -11.86 8.55
CA LEU A 124 6.53 -11.55 9.44
C LEU A 124 6.33 -12.11 10.85
N ASN A 125 5.12 -11.96 11.41
CA ASN A 125 4.75 -12.46 12.73
C ASN A 125 4.83 -14.00 12.83
N GLU A 126 4.63 -14.70 11.73
CA GLU A 126 4.73 -16.17 11.64
C GLU A 126 6.18 -16.64 11.43
N SER A 127 7.01 -15.82 10.78
CA SER A 127 8.35 -16.20 10.35
C SER A 127 9.46 -15.77 11.32
N TYR A 128 9.22 -14.74 12.15
CA TYR A 128 10.22 -14.15 13.04
C TYR A 128 9.68 -13.97 14.46
N GLY A 129 10.59 -13.86 15.44
CA GLY A 129 10.26 -13.57 16.84
C GLY A 129 10.84 -12.24 17.33
N ALA A 130 10.30 -11.76 18.43
CA ALA A 130 10.73 -10.55 19.15
C ALA A 130 10.66 -9.24 18.31
N LEU A 131 9.86 -9.21 17.22
CA LEU A 131 9.68 -8.03 16.39
C LEU A 131 8.68 -7.04 16.99
N GLN A 132 8.86 -5.75 16.64
CA GLN A 132 7.86 -4.70 16.81
C GLN A 132 7.28 -4.34 15.46
N LEU A 133 6.10 -4.88 15.15
CA LEU A 133 5.44 -4.77 13.85
C LEU A 133 4.37 -3.67 13.89
N THR A 134 4.47 -2.71 13.00
CA THR A 134 3.45 -1.66 12.83
C THR A 134 2.91 -1.70 11.41
N GLY A 135 1.60 -1.88 11.26
CA GLY A 135 0.90 -1.72 9.98
C GLY A 135 0.25 -0.35 9.90
N LEU A 136 0.55 0.42 8.85
CA LEU A 136 -0.05 1.73 8.59
C LEU A 136 -0.92 1.66 7.34
N ASN A 137 -2.15 2.16 7.44
CA ASN A 137 -3.06 2.29 6.30
C ASN A 137 -3.97 3.51 6.47
N ILE A 138 -4.41 4.07 5.36
CA ILE A 138 -5.34 5.20 5.34
C ILE A 138 -6.80 4.77 5.56
N ASP A 139 -7.17 3.54 5.18
CA ASP A 139 -8.52 3.00 5.30
C ASP A 139 -8.68 2.21 6.62
N SER A 140 -9.46 2.77 7.56
CA SER A 140 -9.71 2.15 8.87
C SER A 140 -10.44 0.81 8.77
N ARG A 141 -11.26 0.58 7.74
CA ARG A 141 -12.00 -0.70 7.53
C ARG A 141 -11.02 -1.86 7.29
N GLN A 142 -9.95 -1.59 6.56
CA GLN A 142 -8.88 -2.57 6.33
C GLN A 142 -8.10 -2.84 7.62
N LEU A 143 -7.79 -1.79 8.39
CA LEU A 143 -7.12 -1.93 9.68
C LEU A 143 -7.96 -2.69 10.71
N ASP A 144 -9.28 -2.49 10.72
CA ASP A 144 -10.18 -3.22 11.62
C ASP A 144 -10.17 -4.71 11.30
N ARG A 145 -10.18 -5.07 10.02
CA ARG A 145 -9.98 -6.45 9.59
C ARG A 145 -8.60 -6.98 9.99
N ALA A 146 -7.53 -6.23 9.75
CA ALA A 146 -6.19 -6.63 10.14
C ALA A 146 -6.07 -6.89 11.65
N ARG A 147 -6.67 -6.06 12.50
CA ARG A 147 -6.72 -6.26 13.97
C ARG A 147 -7.48 -7.52 14.38
N GLN A 148 -8.49 -7.91 13.63
CA GLN A 148 -9.26 -9.14 13.89
C GLN A 148 -8.47 -10.38 13.52
N GLU A 149 -7.81 -10.38 12.36
CA GLU A 149 -7.17 -11.57 11.78
C GLU A 149 -5.74 -11.81 12.30
N VAL A 150 -4.98 -10.73 12.59
CA VAL A 150 -3.56 -10.85 12.94
C VAL A 150 -3.36 -10.71 14.45
N LYS A 151 -2.90 -11.78 15.09
CA LYS A 151 -2.62 -11.81 16.52
C LYS A 151 -1.14 -12.06 16.80
N PRO A 152 -0.52 -11.37 17.79
CA PRO A 152 0.89 -11.51 18.08
C PRO A 152 1.29 -12.96 18.41
N ARG A 153 2.46 -13.39 17.94
CA ARG A 153 3.11 -14.68 18.20
C ARG A 153 4.58 -14.45 18.55
N ALA A 154 5.22 -15.45 19.13
CA ALA A 154 6.68 -15.51 19.33
C ALA A 154 7.29 -14.23 19.95
N ASN A 155 6.64 -13.66 20.95
CA ASN A 155 7.01 -12.41 21.62
C ASN A 155 6.98 -11.16 20.70
N ASN A 156 6.37 -11.24 19.52
CA ASN A 156 6.15 -10.09 18.66
C ASN A 156 5.12 -9.14 19.31
N ARG A 157 5.29 -7.84 19.00
CA ARG A 157 4.27 -6.81 19.28
C ARG A 157 3.71 -6.29 17.99
N ILE A 158 2.39 -6.15 17.91
CA ILE A 158 1.71 -5.70 16.68
C ILE A 158 0.84 -4.49 17.00
N ALA A 159 0.97 -3.45 16.19
CA ALA A 159 0.11 -2.28 16.19
C ALA A 159 -0.40 -1.99 14.78
N PHE A 160 -1.65 -1.51 14.67
CA PHE A 160 -2.23 -1.02 13.42
C PHE A 160 -2.64 0.43 13.59
N VAL A 161 -2.09 1.31 12.75
CA VAL A 161 -2.19 2.77 12.86
C VAL A 161 -2.86 3.33 11.60
N ALA A 162 -3.87 4.17 11.79
CA ALA A 162 -4.47 4.91 10.68
C ALA A 162 -3.61 6.14 10.36
N GLY A 163 -3.25 6.32 9.08
CA GLY A 163 -2.44 7.45 8.68
C GLY A 163 -2.14 7.49 7.18
N ASP A 164 -1.71 8.67 6.71
CA ASP A 164 -1.24 8.89 5.35
C ASP A 164 0.25 8.53 5.25
N ALA A 165 0.61 7.76 4.23
CA ALA A 165 1.99 7.38 3.91
C ALA A 165 2.92 8.57 3.64
N CYS A 166 2.35 9.70 3.19
CA CYS A 166 3.07 10.93 2.92
C CYS A 166 3.16 11.88 4.14
N ARG A 167 2.56 11.49 5.27
CA ARG A 167 2.59 12.20 6.55
C ARG A 167 2.30 11.20 7.68
N MET A 168 3.27 10.37 7.98
CA MET A 168 3.11 9.26 8.90
C MET A 168 3.02 9.72 10.37
N PRO A 169 2.02 9.25 11.15
CA PRO A 169 1.95 9.52 12.59
C PRO A 169 2.91 8.58 13.34
N ILE A 170 4.15 8.52 12.92
CA ILE A 170 5.23 7.68 13.44
C ILE A 170 6.37 8.59 13.88
N PRO A 171 6.97 8.38 15.07
CA PRO A 171 8.09 9.19 15.53
C PRO A 171 9.31 9.10 14.62
N ASP A 172 10.13 10.16 14.63
CA ASP A 172 11.42 10.20 13.94
C ASP A 172 12.35 9.09 14.44
N ALA A 173 13.18 8.53 13.57
CA ALA A 173 14.22 7.56 13.88
C ALA A 173 13.76 6.44 14.84
N SER A 174 12.55 5.92 14.63
CA SER A 174 11.93 4.91 15.47
C SER A 174 11.86 3.51 14.84
N MET A 175 12.09 3.43 13.51
CA MET A 175 11.98 2.20 12.72
C MET A 175 13.33 1.76 12.20
N ASP A 176 13.54 0.44 12.14
CA ASP A 176 14.73 -0.18 11.54
C ASP A 176 14.46 -0.54 10.09
N VAL A 177 13.19 -0.89 9.77
CA VAL A 177 12.75 -1.27 8.43
C VAL A 177 11.42 -0.61 8.11
N VAL A 178 11.31 -0.08 6.88
CA VAL A 178 10.04 0.34 6.25
C VAL A 178 9.79 -0.56 5.04
N LEU A 179 8.58 -1.09 4.96
CA LEU A 179 8.09 -1.87 3.83
C LEU A 179 6.96 -1.11 3.12
N ALA A 180 6.86 -1.28 1.79
CA ALA A 180 5.74 -0.80 0.99
C ALA A 180 5.45 -1.81 -0.13
N VAL A 181 4.55 -2.77 0.14
CA VAL A 181 4.24 -3.87 -0.77
C VAL A 181 3.09 -3.48 -1.68
N GLU A 182 3.38 -3.19 -2.95
CA GLU A 182 2.39 -2.93 -4.01
C GLU A 182 1.34 -1.85 -3.65
N CYS A 183 1.79 -0.75 -3.05
CA CYS A 183 0.91 0.32 -2.60
C CYS A 183 1.37 1.73 -3.02
N ILE A 184 2.66 1.90 -3.32
CA ILE A 184 3.26 3.22 -3.51
C ILE A 184 2.68 4.00 -4.71
N PHE A 185 2.16 3.31 -5.72
CA PHE A 185 1.51 3.93 -6.87
C PHE A 185 0.15 4.57 -6.53
N HIS A 186 -0.42 4.30 -5.36
CA HIS A 186 -1.61 4.94 -4.83
C HIS A 186 -1.31 6.19 -4.00
N PHE A 187 -0.05 6.39 -3.60
CA PHE A 187 0.30 7.53 -2.75
C PHE A 187 0.20 8.85 -3.51
N PRO A 188 -0.20 9.93 -2.82
CA PRO A 188 -0.30 11.27 -3.44
C PRO A 188 1.02 11.74 -4.04
N SER A 189 2.12 11.41 -3.37
CA SER A 189 3.48 11.84 -3.71
C SER A 189 4.47 10.77 -3.27
N ARG A 190 5.16 10.15 -4.24
CA ARG A 190 6.29 9.25 -3.91
C ARG A 190 7.43 10.02 -3.24
N ARG A 191 7.64 11.28 -3.61
CA ARG A 191 8.65 12.16 -3.01
C ARG A 191 8.40 12.30 -1.51
N ASP A 192 7.18 12.70 -1.11
CA ASP A 192 6.83 12.89 0.29
C ASP A 192 6.91 11.57 1.06
N PHE A 193 6.51 10.45 0.44
CA PHE A 193 6.69 9.13 1.03
C PHE A 193 8.17 8.81 1.30
N PHE A 194 9.07 9.08 0.34
CA PHE A 194 10.51 8.82 0.54
C PHE A 194 11.08 9.70 1.67
N HIS A 195 10.67 10.95 1.78
CA HIS A 195 11.08 11.83 2.89
C HIS A 195 10.53 11.34 4.22
N GLU A 196 9.27 10.93 4.28
CA GLU A 196 8.67 10.37 5.50
C GLU A 196 9.31 9.03 5.89
N ALA A 197 9.55 8.14 4.93
CA ALA A 197 10.29 6.90 5.19
C ALA A 197 11.69 7.18 5.75
N ARG A 198 12.40 8.19 5.21
CA ARG A 198 13.70 8.61 5.72
C ARG A 198 13.61 9.18 7.14
N ARG A 199 12.59 9.99 7.43
CA ARG A 199 12.38 10.59 8.75
C ARG A 199 12.16 9.53 9.83
N VAL A 200 11.32 8.54 9.56
CA VAL A 200 10.98 7.51 10.55
C VAL A 200 12.07 6.45 10.72
N LEU A 201 12.95 6.27 9.72
CA LEU A 201 14.05 5.32 9.79
C LEU A 201 15.22 5.82 10.61
N ARG A 202 15.77 4.94 11.44
CA ARG A 202 17.03 5.14 12.16
C ARG A 202 18.21 5.26 11.18
N PRO A 203 19.36 5.81 11.62
CA PRO A 203 20.62 5.63 10.90
C PRO A 203 20.86 4.15 10.58
N GLY A 204 21.28 3.84 9.34
CA GLY A 204 21.43 2.46 8.87
C GLY A 204 20.12 1.71 8.60
N GLY A 205 18.96 2.37 8.71
CA GLY A 205 17.65 1.80 8.43
C GLY A 205 17.47 1.43 6.94
N ARG A 206 16.48 0.58 6.66
CA ARG A 206 16.27 -0.05 5.36
C ARG A 206 14.85 0.18 4.87
N LEU A 207 14.71 0.54 3.59
CA LEU A 207 13.42 0.63 2.89
C LEU A 207 13.36 -0.47 1.83
N SER A 208 12.28 -1.25 1.82
CA SER A 208 12.03 -2.23 0.77
C SER A 208 10.62 -2.07 0.22
N LEU A 209 10.50 -2.04 -1.10
CA LEU A 209 9.22 -1.86 -1.76
C LEU A 209 9.08 -2.68 -3.03
N SER A 210 7.83 -2.90 -3.46
CA SER A 210 7.50 -3.41 -4.78
C SER A 210 6.58 -2.45 -5.52
N ASP A 211 6.81 -2.30 -6.84
CA ASP A 211 6.01 -1.41 -7.68
C ASP A 211 6.02 -1.83 -9.16
N PHE A 212 5.04 -1.32 -9.88
CA PHE A 212 4.97 -1.36 -11.34
C PHE A 212 5.78 -0.21 -11.91
N VAL A 213 6.84 -0.55 -12.61
CA VAL A 213 7.81 0.42 -13.17
C VAL A 213 7.83 0.32 -14.69
N PRO A 214 7.34 1.34 -15.41
CA PRO A 214 7.36 1.35 -16.86
C PRO A 214 8.80 1.47 -17.39
N ILE A 215 9.03 0.92 -18.58
CA ILE A 215 10.26 1.23 -19.32
C ILE A 215 10.22 2.69 -19.83
N ALA A 216 11.38 3.31 -19.97
CA ALA A 216 11.49 4.74 -20.33
C ALA A 216 10.78 5.09 -21.64
N VAL A 217 10.82 4.20 -22.65
CA VAL A 217 10.12 4.38 -23.93
C VAL A 217 8.61 4.43 -23.75
N TYR A 218 8.05 3.61 -22.82
CA TYR A 218 6.61 3.59 -22.56
C TYR A 218 6.12 4.94 -22.01
N ARG A 219 6.91 5.61 -21.17
CA ARG A 219 6.61 6.97 -20.69
C ARG A 219 6.47 8.01 -21.84
N PHE A 220 7.21 7.82 -22.91
CA PHE A 220 7.09 8.65 -24.12
C PHE A 220 5.77 8.37 -24.85
N LEU A 221 5.39 7.10 -24.95
CA LEU A 221 4.15 6.68 -25.61
C LEU A 221 2.91 7.08 -24.78
N GLN A 222 2.97 7.04 -23.45
CA GLN A 222 1.86 7.44 -22.57
C GLN A 222 1.46 8.93 -22.75
N ARG A 223 2.37 9.79 -23.12
CA ARG A 223 2.04 11.20 -23.44
C ARG A 223 1.07 11.34 -24.64
N GLY A 224 0.93 10.30 -25.43
CA GLY A 224 -0.03 10.20 -26.55
C GLY A 224 -1.27 9.34 -26.23
N PHE A 225 -1.31 8.63 -25.10
CA PHE A 225 -2.48 7.87 -24.68
C PHE A 225 -3.52 8.81 -24.07
N SER A 226 -4.74 8.72 -24.59
CA SER A 226 -5.85 9.59 -24.24
C SER A 226 -6.22 9.50 -22.75
N ALA A 227 -6.73 10.59 -22.19
CA ALA A 227 -7.37 10.64 -20.87
C ALA A 227 -8.40 9.51 -20.62
N ALA A 228 -8.93 8.91 -21.67
CA ALA A 228 -9.81 7.75 -21.62
C ALA A 228 -9.12 6.47 -21.11
N GLY A 229 -7.85 6.24 -21.45
CA GLY A 229 -7.09 5.08 -20.95
C GLY A 229 -6.77 5.21 -19.46
N GLU A 230 -6.40 6.41 -19.02
CA GLU A 230 -6.17 6.69 -17.59
C GLU A 230 -7.47 6.59 -16.79
N ALA A 231 -8.58 7.12 -17.31
CA ALA A 231 -9.90 7.02 -16.68
C ALA A 231 -10.36 5.56 -16.56
N PHE A 232 -10.04 4.72 -17.56
CA PHE A 232 -10.39 3.29 -17.56
C PHE A 232 -9.66 2.52 -16.44
N VAL A 233 -8.35 2.75 -16.25
CA VAL A 233 -7.57 2.16 -15.18
C VAL A 233 -8.01 2.72 -13.82
N ALA A 234 -8.22 4.04 -13.74
CA ALA A 234 -8.65 4.72 -12.52
C ALA A 234 -10.04 4.27 -12.03
N GLY A 235 -10.94 3.92 -12.95
CA GLY A 235 -12.26 3.37 -12.60
C GLY A 235 -12.22 2.02 -11.89
N THR A 236 -11.12 1.27 -12.04
CA THR A 236 -10.92 -0.05 -11.42
C THR A 236 -10.03 0.04 -10.19
N TYR A 237 -8.84 0.56 -10.39
CA TYR A 237 -7.77 0.54 -9.37
C TYR A 237 -7.66 1.84 -8.57
N GLY A 238 -8.54 2.81 -8.85
CA GLY A 238 -8.40 4.16 -8.32
C GLY A 238 -7.29 4.93 -9.06
N ARG A 239 -6.92 6.07 -8.51
CA ARG A 239 -5.86 6.89 -9.08
C ARG A 239 -4.50 6.20 -8.89
N VAL A 240 -3.87 5.82 -10.00
CA VAL A 240 -2.57 5.13 -10.05
C VAL A 240 -1.57 6.01 -10.76
N ASP A 241 -0.43 6.30 -10.11
CA ASP A 241 0.72 6.89 -10.78
C ASP A 241 1.63 5.78 -11.31
N SER A 242 1.51 5.47 -12.58
CA SER A 242 2.29 4.43 -13.28
C SER A 242 3.40 5.00 -14.17
N CYS A 243 3.78 6.28 -13.98
CA CYS A 243 4.74 6.96 -14.85
C CYS A 243 6.17 7.00 -14.29
N VAL A 244 6.41 6.49 -13.08
CA VAL A 244 7.69 6.58 -12.39
C VAL A 244 8.62 5.46 -12.86
N THR A 245 9.71 5.86 -13.50
CA THR A 245 10.74 4.93 -14.02
C THR A 245 11.77 4.59 -12.95
N LEU A 246 12.63 3.61 -13.23
CA LEU A 246 13.74 3.28 -12.34
C LEU A 246 14.73 4.44 -12.15
N ALA A 247 14.91 5.29 -13.16
CA ALA A 247 15.75 6.49 -13.06
C ALA A 247 15.13 7.50 -12.09
N ASP A 248 13.79 7.67 -12.15
CA ASP A 248 13.08 8.53 -11.21
C ASP A 248 13.18 7.98 -9.77
N TYR A 249 13.10 6.66 -9.56
CA TYR A 249 13.32 6.05 -8.24
C TYR A 249 14.71 6.32 -7.69
N ARG A 250 15.75 6.25 -8.53
CA ARG A 250 17.11 6.59 -8.11
C ARG A 250 17.24 8.05 -7.71
N ALA A 251 16.60 8.95 -8.45
CA ALA A 251 16.60 10.38 -8.15
C ALA A 251 15.86 10.69 -6.83
N LEU A 252 14.67 10.12 -6.64
CA LEU A 252 13.88 10.24 -5.40
C LEU A 252 14.65 9.69 -4.18
N ALA A 253 15.30 8.55 -4.34
CA ALA A 253 16.10 7.95 -3.29
C ALA A 253 17.27 8.86 -2.90
N ALA A 254 18.05 9.32 -3.89
CA ALA A 254 19.19 10.21 -3.63
C ALA A 254 18.76 11.53 -2.96
N GLU A 255 17.65 12.12 -3.42
CA GLU A 255 17.09 13.35 -2.83
C GLU A 255 16.69 13.17 -1.36
N ALA A 256 16.10 12.02 -1.02
CA ALA A 256 15.66 11.71 0.35
C ALA A 256 16.78 11.14 1.25
N GLY A 257 18.02 11.00 0.73
CA GLY A 257 19.15 10.45 1.51
C GLY A 257 19.13 8.93 1.61
N PHE A 258 18.70 8.24 0.54
CA PHE A 258 18.81 6.80 0.39
C PHE A 258 19.76 6.42 -0.74
N VAL A 259 20.32 5.22 -0.63
CA VAL A 259 21.05 4.52 -1.71
C VAL A 259 20.24 3.31 -2.15
N LEU A 260 19.98 3.17 -3.45
CA LEU A 260 19.39 1.95 -4.03
C LEU A 260 20.46 0.84 -4.01
N THR A 261 20.29 -0.13 -3.11
CA THR A 261 21.27 -1.21 -2.88
C THR A 261 21.02 -2.42 -3.76
N GLU A 262 19.76 -2.71 -4.07
CA GLU A 262 19.37 -3.84 -4.90
C GLU A 262 18.11 -3.53 -5.69
N GLN A 263 18.03 -4.05 -6.92
CA GLN A 263 16.82 -4.04 -7.74
C GLN A 263 16.62 -5.40 -8.39
N ARG A 264 15.40 -5.91 -8.35
CA ARG A 264 15.03 -7.18 -8.98
C ARG A 264 13.87 -6.97 -9.92
N ASP A 265 13.98 -7.46 -11.15
CA ASP A 265 12.86 -7.54 -12.09
C ASP A 265 12.19 -8.90 -11.92
N VAL A 266 11.01 -8.92 -11.37
CA VAL A 266 10.23 -10.13 -11.13
C VAL A 266 8.98 -10.21 -12.02
N THR A 267 8.96 -9.45 -13.10
CA THR A 267 7.82 -9.36 -14.02
C THR A 267 7.36 -10.73 -14.49
N ARG A 268 8.28 -11.58 -14.96
CA ARG A 268 7.92 -12.93 -15.41
C ARG A 268 7.24 -13.74 -14.31
N ASN A 269 7.73 -13.58 -13.08
CA ASN A 269 7.25 -14.32 -11.91
C ASN A 269 5.86 -13.87 -11.45
N THR A 270 5.40 -12.69 -11.87
CA THR A 270 4.08 -12.16 -11.49
C THR A 270 3.01 -12.34 -12.60
N LEU A 271 3.40 -12.75 -13.81
CA LEU A 271 2.47 -12.90 -14.94
C LEU A 271 1.27 -13.83 -14.66
N PRO A 272 1.39 -14.94 -13.90
CA PRO A 272 0.24 -15.79 -13.63
C PRO A 272 -0.85 -15.11 -12.78
N THR A 273 -0.58 -13.98 -12.13
CA THR A 273 -1.59 -13.18 -11.41
C THR A 273 -2.72 -12.70 -12.33
N TYR A 274 -2.38 -12.23 -13.53
CA TYR A 274 -3.33 -11.53 -14.39
C TYR A 274 -4.57 -12.36 -14.78
N PRO A 275 -4.46 -13.63 -15.21
CA PRO A 275 -5.63 -14.46 -15.48
C PRO A 275 -6.50 -14.68 -14.24
N VAL A 276 -5.91 -14.89 -13.06
CA VAL A 276 -6.64 -15.11 -11.81
C VAL A 276 -7.46 -13.87 -11.43
N VAL A 277 -6.82 -12.70 -11.39
CA VAL A 277 -7.47 -11.43 -11.03
C VAL A 277 -8.54 -11.05 -12.06
N ARG A 278 -8.27 -11.23 -13.37
CA ARG A 278 -9.24 -11.04 -14.43
C ARG A 278 -10.50 -11.89 -14.20
N ASP A 279 -10.33 -13.16 -13.87
CA ASP A 279 -11.43 -14.10 -13.69
C ASP A 279 -12.24 -13.80 -12.43
N VAL A 280 -11.60 -13.32 -11.35
CA VAL A 280 -12.32 -12.81 -10.17
C VAL A 280 -13.20 -11.61 -10.53
N PHE A 281 -12.68 -10.62 -11.25
CA PHE A 281 -13.49 -9.49 -11.68
C PHE A 281 -14.61 -9.89 -12.65
N ALA A 282 -14.34 -10.81 -13.56
CA ALA A 282 -15.36 -11.30 -14.50
C ALA A 282 -16.52 -12.02 -13.78
N ARG A 283 -16.22 -12.87 -12.78
CA ARG A 283 -17.23 -13.55 -11.94
C ARG A 283 -18.05 -12.56 -11.12
N ALA A 284 -17.43 -11.49 -10.64
CA ALA A 284 -18.11 -10.40 -9.96
C ALA A 284 -18.93 -9.48 -10.89
N GLY A 285 -19.03 -9.81 -12.19
CA GLY A 285 -19.72 -9.00 -13.18
C GLY A 285 -19.00 -7.70 -13.57
N ASN A 286 -17.80 -7.47 -13.06
CA ASN A 286 -17.01 -6.27 -13.37
C ASN A 286 -16.14 -6.49 -14.62
N HIS A 287 -16.80 -6.55 -15.78
CA HIS A 287 -16.16 -6.74 -17.08
C HIS A 287 -15.18 -5.61 -17.48
N PRO A 288 -15.40 -4.33 -17.13
CA PRO A 288 -14.41 -3.28 -17.34
C PRO A 288 -13.10 -3.58 -16.61
N ALA A 289 -13.15 -3.94 -15.31
CA ALA A 289 -11.98 -4.29 -14.53
C ALA A 289 -11.25 -5.53 -15.08
N ALA A 290 -11.98 -6.55 -15.50
CA ALA A 290 -11.41 -7.73 -16.13
C ALA A 290 -10.64 -7.38 -17.41
N ARG A 291 -11.17 -6.48 -18.25
CA ARG A 291 -10.50 -6.00 -19.47
C ARG A 291 -9.28 -5.15 -19.15
N ALA A 292 -9.36 -4.26 -18.14
CA ALA A 292 -8.22 -3.47 -17.70
C ALA A 292 -7.08 -4.37 -17.23
N THR A 293 -7.39 -5.37 -16.40
CA THR A 293 -6.40 -6.36 -15.92
C THR A 293 -5.74 -7.11 -17.07
N ALA A 294 -6.52 -7.55 -18.06
CA ALA A 294 -5.98 -8.24 -19.25
C ALA A 294 -5.05 -7.34 -20.08
N ALA A 295 -5.40 -6.06 -20.26
CA ALA A 295 -4.58 -5.09 -20.97
C ALA A 295 -3.25 -4.80 -20.26
N VAL A 296 -3.28 -4.62 -18.93
CA VAL A 296 -2.07 -4.44 -18.11
C VAL A 296 -1.20 -5.71 -18.16
N GLY A 297 -1.82 -6.90 -18.12
CA GLY A 297 -1.13 -8.18 -18.27
C GLY A 297 -0.41 -8.33 -19.60
N LEU A 298 -1.06 -7.93 -20.70
CA LEU A 298 -0.43 -7.92 -22.03
C LEU A 298 0.75 -6.96 -22.08
N LEU A 299 0.60 -5.74 -21.53
CA LEU A 299 1.67 -4.75 -21.45
C LEU A 299 2.88 -5.28 -20.68
N SER A 300 2.63 -5.94 -19.55
CA SER A 300 3.68 -6.58 -18.74
C SER A 300 4.35 -7.73 -19.49
N LYS A 301 3.57 -8.58 -20.18
CA LYS A 301 4.08 -9.69 -20.99
C LYS A 301 4.98 -9.21 -22.14
N LEU A 302 4.62 -8.08 -22.77
CA LEU A 302 5.41 -7.43 -23.81
C LEU A 302 6.60 -6.63 -23.27
N GLY A 303 6.73 -6.54 -21.94
CA GLY A 303 7.86 -5.89 -21.27
C GLY A 303 7.78 -4.36 -21.19
N GLY A 304 6.62 -3.77 -21.51
CA GLY A 304 6.39 -2.33 -21.39
C GLY A 304 6.21 -1.87 -19.94
N LEU A 305 5.66 -2.74 -19.10
CA LEU A 305 5.50 -2.53 -17.67
C LEU A 305 6.23 -3.63 -16.91
N ARG A 306 7.12 -3.25 -16.00
CA ARG A 306 7.93 -4.17 -15.20
C ARG A 306 7.44 -4.20 -13.76
N TYR A 307 7.36 -5.37 -13.16
CA TYR A 307 7.17 -5.51 -11.73
C TYR A 307 8.53 -5.60 -11.05
N ARG A 308 8.85 -4.64 -10.19
CA ARG A 308 10.17 -4.55 -9.56
C ARG A 308 10.08 -4.60 -8.05
N ILE A 309 11.07 -5.24 -7.45
CA ILE A 309 11.36 -5.14 -6.02
C ILE A 309 12.62 -4.30 -5.89
N LEU A 310 12.55 -3.26 -5.05
CA LEU A 310 13.61 -2.28 -4.86
C LEU A 310 13.98 -2.22 -3.37
N HIS A 311 15.27 -2.30 -3.08
CA HIS A 311 15.81 -2.19 -1.72
C HIS A 311 16.72 -0.99 -1.61
N PHE A 312 16.54 -0.24 -0.53
CA PHE A 312 17.30 0.99 -0.26
C PHE A 312 17.84 0.93 1.17
N SER A 313 19.03 1.50 1.38
CA SER A 313 19.56 1.81 2.71
C SER A 313 19.63 3.32 2.90
N VAL A 314 19.49 3.76 4.14
CA VAL A 314 19.81 5.15 4.51
C VAL A 314 21.28 5.41 4.18
N ALA A 315 21.57 6.50 3.47
CA ALA A 315 22.94 6.94 3.18
C ALA A 315 23.68 7.26 4.49
N GLU A 316 24.96 6.90 4.56
CA GLU A 316 25.84 7.21 5.69
C GLU A 316 26.11 8.71 5.83
#